data_451f987b410d51b115d2609b6263725a
#
_entry.id   451f987b410d51b115d2609b6263725a
#
_cell.length_a   1.000
_cell.length_b   1.000
_cell.length_c   1.000
_cell.angle_alpha   90.00
_cell.angle_beta   90.00
_cell.angle_gamma   90.00
#
_symmetry.space_group_name_H-M   'P 1'
#
loop_
_entity.id
_entity.type
_entity.pdbx_description
1 polymer ?
#
loop_
_entity_poly.entity_id
_entity_poly.type
_entity_poly.pdbx_seq_one_letter_code
_entity_poly.pdbx_strand_id
1 'polypeptide(L)'
;MGCPICLNNGATVANHPTRDACVVNCPQCLGFTVSGSAQVILANSDSNVRWKISAWLVQNKPDILTTAEIENALKSRVPLLSTRTERMLRWLNEKFPPGKSFQINELGVWDSYTNNDNGTSNFLGGSLLSSPLLPIGWNHDTREMTFMLTEVLCNELVLLVSQNNIEYQVSPKGLIHLEGRKDENSSIGFCAMWFSDEVKPHWTDVIEPAIRSAGYEPLRIDSKQHNGKIDDEIMASIRGSRFVVADFTDGRGGVYYEAGFAHGLELPVIFMCREGDDLHFDIRQYNCIFWKADALEDAQARLKNRILATLGQGPLKV
;
A
#
# COMPACT_ATOMS: atom_id res chain seq x y z
N MET A 1 -27.24 -4.16 17.57
CA MET A 1 -26.63 -5.19 16.69
C MET A 1 -25.15 -4.92 16.60
N GLY A 2 -24.29 -5.92 16.71
CA GLY A 2 -22.85 -5.75 16.54
C GLY A 2 -22.46 -5.54 15.06
N CYS A 3 -21.18 -5.26 14.82
CA CYS A 3 -20.65 -5.14 13.46
C CYS A 3 -20.90 -6.42 12.64
N PRO A 4 -21.47 -6.34 11.44
CA PRO A 4 -21.76 -7.55 10.64
C PRO A 4 -20.48 -8.26 10.15
N ILE A 5 -19.32 -7.60 10.17
CA ILE A 5 -18.04 -8.19 9.77
C ILE A 5 -17.30 -8.80 10.96
N CYS A 6 -16.87 -7.98 11.93
CA CYS A 6 -16.02 -8.44 13.04
C CYS A 6 -16.80 -8.82 14.31
N LEU A 7 -18.11 -8.71 14.29
CA LEU A 7 -19.04 -9.00 15.41
C LEU A 7 -18.84 -8.13 16.65
N ASN A 8 -18.08 -7.03 16.53
CA ASN A 8 -17.84 -6.11 17.64
C ASN A 8 -19.15 -5.47 18.12
N ASN A 9 -19.48 -5.64 19.41
CA ASN A 9 -20.70 -5.13 20.03
C ASN A 9 -20.68 -3.60 20.26
N GLY A 10 -19.51 -2.95 20.19
CA GLY A 10 -19.35 -1.49 20.23
C GLY A 10 -19.69 -0.78 18.92
N ALA A 11 -20.04 -1.53 17.89
CA ALA A 11 -20.46 -0.93 16.62
C ALA A 11 -21.89 -0.40 16.70
N THR A 12 -22.14 0.74 16.03
CA THR A 12 -23.50 1.24 15.77
C THR A 12 -23.92 0.89 14.35
N VAL A 13 -25.16 0.43 14.19
CA VAL A 13 -25.74 0.05 12.90
C VAL A 13 -27.06 0.78 12.72
N ALA A 14 -27.20 1.54 11.64
CA ALA A 14 -28.40 2.27 11.27
C ALA A 14 -28.80 1.98 9.83
N ASN A 15 -30.10 2.00 9.52
CA ASN A 15 -30.57 1.86 8.16
C ASN A 15 -30.12 3.04 7.29
N HIS A 16 -29.70 2.76 6.06
CA HIS A 16 -29.40 3.83 5.11
C HIS A 16 -30.71 4.52 4.66
N PRO A 17 -30.76 5.87 4.60
CA PRO A 17 -32.01 6.59 4.40
C PRO A 17 -32.69 6.35 3.06
N THR A 18 -31.96 5.95 2.02
CA THR A 18 -32.44 5.85 0.63
C THR A 18 -32.11 4.57 -0.11
N ARG A 19 -31.35 3.66 0.51
CA ARG A 19 -30.86 2.41 -0.14
C ARG A 19 -31.19 1.21 0.75
N ASP A 20 -31.38 0.04 0.16
CA ASP A 20 -31.43 -1.24 0.90
C ASP A 20 -30.03 -1.59 1.42
N ALA A 21 -29.61 -0.88 2.46
CA ALA A 21 -28.30 -0.97 3.05
C ALA A 21 -28.31 -0.50 4.51
N CYS A 22 -27.26 -0.82 5.26
CA CYS A 22 -27.01 -0.28 6.60
C CYS A 22 -25.71 0.50 6.63
N VAL A 23 -25.70 1.60 7.37
CA VAL A 23 -24.49 2.35 7.73
C VAL A 23 -23.98 1.81 9.06
N VAL A 24 -22.71 1.43 9.08
CA VAL A 24 -22.06 0.83 10.23
C VAL A 24 -20.88 1.72 10.66
N ASN A 25 -20.83 2.09 11.95
CA ASN A 25 -19.65 2.67 12.56
C ASN A 25 -19.09 1.67 13.57
N CYS A 26 -17.92 1.14 13.29
CA CYS A 26 -17.29 0.07 14.06
C CYS A 26 -15.92 0.52 14.55
N PRO A 27 -15.58 0.30 15.84
CA PRO A 27 -14.24 0.64 16.35
C PRO A 27 -13.09 -0.07 15.64
N GLN A 28 -13.35 -1.27 15.07
CA GLN A 28 -12.35 -2.05 14.35
C GLN A 28 -12.41 -1.83 12.84
N CYS A 29 -13.59 -2.00 12.23
CA CYS A 29 -13.75 -1.96 10.76
C CYS A 29 -13.91 -0.52 10.22
N LEU A 30 -13.95 0.47 11.10
CA LEU A 30 -14.22 1.88 10.81
C LEU A 30 -15.65 2.11 10.28
N GLY A 31 -15.90 3.24 9.63
CA GLY A 31 -17.19 3.56 9.03
C GLY A 31 -17.36 2.94 7.65
N PHE A 32 -18.48 2.27 7.39
CA PHE A 32 -18.80 1.69 6.07
C PHE A 32 -20.30 1.49 5.87
N THR A 33 -20.70 1.36 4.60
CA THR A 33 -22.08 1.01 4.23
C THR A 33 -22.09 -0.43 3.71
N VAL A 34 -23.09 -1.21 4.07
CA VAL A 34 -23.23 -2.63 3.67
C VAL A 34 -24.62 -2.90 3.12
N SER A 35 -24.72 -3.53 1.95
CA SER A 35 -26.02 -3.89 1.33
C SER A 35 -26.74 -4.98 2.09
N GLY A 36 -28.08 -5.03 1.99
CA GLY A 36 -28.89 -6.07 2.63
C GLY A 36 -28.45 -7.48 2.24
N SER A 37 -28.17 -7.73 0.94
CA SER A 37 -27.67 -9.03 0.46
C SER A 37 -26.31 -9.40 1.03
N ALA A 38 -25.39 -8.44 1.16
CA ALA A 38 -24.09 -8.68 1.77
C ALA A 38 -24.19 -9.01 3.27
N GLN A 39 -25.14 -8.41 4.00
CA GLN A 39 -25.37 -8.74 5.40
C GLN A 39 -25.78 -10.22 5.60
N VAL A 40 -26.63 -10.75 4.70
CA VAL A 40 -27.03 -12.17 4.74
C VAL A 40 -25.81 -13.08 4.54
N ILE A 41 -24.92 -12.76 3.58
CA ILE A 41 -23.70 -13.53 3.36
C ILE A 41 -22.78 -13.44 4.59
N LEU A 42 -22.58 -12.25 5.13
CA LEU A 42 -21.74 -12.06 6.32
C LEU A 42 -22.29 -12.80 7.54
N ALA A 43 -23.62 -12.85 7.73
CA ALA A 43 -24.23 -13.59 8.83
C ALA A 43 -23.92 -15.10 8.77
N ASN A 44 -23.80 -15.65 7.55
CA ASN A 44 -23.51 -17.06 7.30
C ASN A 44 -22.01 -17.36 7.04
N SER A 45 -21.14 -16.35 7.07
CA SER A 45 -19.71 -16.52 6.82
C SER A 45 -18.98 -17.08 8.03
N ASP A 46 -17.98 -17.94 7.78
CA ASP A 46 -17.05 -18.44 8.80
C ASP A 46 -16.29 -17.29 9.47
N SER A 47 -16.11 -17.38 10.79
CA SER A 47 -15.30 -16.44 11.57
C SER A 47 -13.88 -16.31 11.04
N ASN A 48 -13.31 -17.41 10.52
CA ASN A 48 -11.94 -17.49 9.99
C ASN A 48 -11.67 -16.62 8.76
N VAL A 49 -12.69 -16.12 8.06
CA VAL A 49 -12.52 -15.28 6.87
C VAL A 49 -12.88 -13.81 7.11
N ARG A 50 -13.56 -13.51 8.21
CA ARG A 50 -14.06 -12.15 8.51
C ARG A 50 -12.98 -11.10 8.66
N TRP A 51 -11.83 -11.48 9.25
CA TRP A 51 -10.67 -10.60 9.37
C TRP A 51 -10.19 -10.10 8.00
N LYS A 52 -10.20 -10.98 6.99
CA LYS A 52 -9.78 -10.65 5.63
C LYS A 52 -10.73 -9.66 4.95
N ILE A 53 -12.04 -9.86 5.14
CA ILE A 53 -13.07 -8.92 4.66
C ILE A 53 -12.90 -7.55 5.36
N SER A 54 -12.66 -7.53 6.67
CA SER A 54 -12.38 -6.32 7.43
C SER A 54 -11.15 -5.58 6.89
N ALA A 55 -10.05 -6.30 6.68
CA ALA A 55 -8.80 -5.73 6.18
C ALA A 55 -8.93 -5.17 4.76
N TRP A 56 -9.60 -5.91 3.88
CA TRP A 56 -9.88 -5.47 2.52
C TRP A 56 -10.78 -4.22 2.48
N LEU A 57 -11.83 -4.20 3.31
CA LEU A 57 -12.76 -3.07 3.43
C LEU A 57 -12.03 -1.79 3.85
N VAL A 58 -11.22 -1.85 4.90
CA VAL A 58 -10.46 -0.69 5.41
C VAL A 58 -9.47 -0.16 4.37
N GLN A 59 -8.89 -1.06 3.57
CA GLN A 59 -7.97 -0.69 2.50
C GLN A 59 -8.66 -0.06 1.30
N ASN A 60 -9.77 -0.65 0.82
CA ASN A 60 -10.37 -0.30 -0.48
C ASN A 60 -11.51 0.72 -0.36
N LYS A 61 -12.09 0.89 0.84
CA LYS A 61 -13.14 1.87 1.16
C LYS A 61 -14.24 1.97 0.09
N PRO A 62 -14.91 0.87 -0.27
CA PRO A 62 -15.97 0.89 -1.27
C PRO A 62 -17.14 1.78 -0.78
N ASP A 63 -17.86 2.42 -1.71
CA ASP A 63 -19.06 3.21 -1.37
C ASP A 63 -20.10 2.35 -0.64
N ILE A 64 -20.32 1.13 -1.13
CA ILE A 64 -21.15 0.12 -0.47
C ILE A 64 -20.44 -1.23 -0.55
N LEU A 65 -20.34 -1.94 0.58
CA LEU A 65 -19.89 -3.32 0.60
C LEU A 65 -21.03 -4.22 0.08
N THR A 66 -20.91 -4.71 -1.14
CA THR A 66 -21.85 -5.65 -1.79
C THR A 66 -21.32 -7.08 -1.71
N THR A 67 -22.07 -8.02 -2.29
CA THR A 67 -21.64 -9.42 -2.40
C THR A 67 -20.40 -9.57 -3.27
N ALA A 68 -20.27 -8.76 -4.32
CA ALA A 68 -19.12 -8.77 -5.22
C ALA A 68 -17.84 -8.28 -4.49
N GLU A 69 -17.94 -7.23 -3.66
CA GLU A 69 -16.81 -6.77 -2.85
C GLU A 69 -16.38 -7.81 -1.81
N ILE A 70 -17.33 -8.55 -1.22
CA ILE A 70 -16.99 -9.66 -0.32
C ILE A 70 -16.22 -10.76 -1.06
N GLU A 71 -16.66 -11.14 -2.26
CA GLU A 71 -15.93 -12.11 -3.09
C GLU A 71 -14.52 -11.62 -3.45
N ASN A 72 -14.38 -10.34 -3.83
CA ASN A 72 -13.09 -9.73 -4.12
C ASN A 72 -12.18 -9.74 -2.89
N ALA A 73 -12.73 -9.42 -1.71
CA ALA A 73 -12.00 -9.50 -0.45
C ALA A 73 -11.48 -10.92 -0.18
N LEU A 74 -12.30 -11.93 -0.38
CA LEU A 74 -11.92 -13.34 -0.15
C LEU A 74 -10.86 -13.84 -1.15
N LYS A 75 -10.90 -13.36 -2.40
CA LYS A 75 -9.90 -13.69 -3.44
C LYS A 75 -8.60 -12.90 -3.31
N SER A 76 -8.60 -11.77 -2.59
CA SER A 76 -7.41 -10.91 -2.45
C SER A 76 -6.26 -11.65 -1.76
N ARG A 77 -5.03 -11.27 -2.08
CA ARG A 77 -3.83 -11.78 -1.41
C ARG A 77 -3.52 -10.94 -0.18
N VAL A 78 -3.05 -11.58 0.87
CA VAL A 78 -2.51 -10.86 2.03
C VAL A 78 -1.28 -10.08 1.57
N PRO A 79 -1.18 -8.77 1.87
CA PRO A 79 -0.02 -7.99 1.49
C PRO A 79 1.28 -8.51 2.11
N LEU A 80 2.40 -8.16 1.50
CA LEU A 80 3.73 -8.48 2.04
C LEU A 80 3.91 -7.91 3.45
N LEU A 81 4.77 -8.54 4.23
CA LEU A 81 5.05 -8.12 5.60
C LEU A 81 5.48 -6.64 5.66
N SER A 82 6.37 -6.21 4.75
CA SER A 82 6.82 -4.82 4.64
C SER A 82 5.68 -3.82 4.42
N THR A 83 4.72 -4.15 3.58
CA THR A 83 3.55 -3.31 3.33
C THR A 83 2.63 -3.24 4.56
N ARG A 84 2.47 -4.34 5.26
CA ARG A 84 1.65 -4.43 6.47
C ARG A 84 2.26 -3.61 7.61
N THR A 85 3.55 -3.76 7.84
CA THR A 85 4.29 -2.99 8.88
C THR A 85 4.26 -1.51 8.61
N GLU A 86 4.43 -1.10 7.35
CA GLU A 86 4.38 0.31 7.00
C GLU A 86 3.00 0.93 7.25
N ARG A 87 1.92 0.25 6.89
CA ARG A 87 0.56 0.72 7.17
C ARG A 87 0.31 0.90 8.66
N MET A 88 0.77 -0.07 9.47
CA MET A 88 0.67 0.01 10.92
C MET A 88 1.48 1.20 11.45
N LEU A 89 2.71 1.38 11.00
CA LEU A 89 3.57 2.48 11.43
C LEU A 89 2.99 3.84 11.03
N ARG A 90 2.47 3.98 9.82
CA ARG A 90 1.83 5.21 9.33
C ARG A 90 0.62 5.58 10.18
N TRP A 91 -0.26 4.62 10.44
CA TRP A 91 -1.43 4.83 11.31
C TRP A 91 -1.02 5.21 12.74
N LEU A 92 0.01 4.57 13.28
CA LEU A 92 0.54 4.90 14.60
C LEU A 92 1.08 6.33 14.64
N ASN A 93 1.82 6.76 13.61
CA ASN A 93 2.34 8.12 13.52
C ASN A 93 1.25 9.19 13.35
N GLU A 94 0.16 8.87 12.65
CA GLU A 94 -1.00 9.77 12.52
C GLU A 94 -1.74 9.91 13.86
N LYS A 95 -1.91 8.81 14.59
CA LYS A 95 -2.63 8.79 15.87
C LYS A 95 -1.80 9.35 17.03
N PHE A 96 -0.50 9.07 17.00
CA PHE A 96 0.47 9.47 18.03
C PHE A 96 1.62 10.25 17.36
N PRO A 97 1.50 11.59 17.26
CA PRO A 97 2.51 12.42 16.59
C PRO A 97 3.91 12.25 17.17
N PRO A 98 4.95 12.67 16.43
CA PRO A 98 6.34 12.56 16.87
C PRO A 98 6.57 13.06 18.30
N GLY A 99 7.26 12.27 19.11
CA GLY A 99 7.53 12.57 20.52
C GLY A 99 6.41 12.15 21.49
N LYS A 100 5.26 11.70 21.00
CA LYS A 100 4.19 11.18 21.86
C LYS A 100 4.33 9.66 22.02
N SER A 101 4.43 9.21 23.27
CA SER A 101 4.35 7.78 23.61
C SER A 101 2.90 7.31 23.66
N PHE A 102 2.70 6.01 23.50
CA PHE A 102 1.40 5.34 23.64
C PHE A 102 1.59 3.98 24.32
N GLN A 103 0.54 3.50 24.95
CA GLN A 103 0.49 2.14 25.48
C GLN A 103 -0.33 1.24 24.56
N ILE A 104 -0.07 -0.07 24.60
CA ILE A 104 -0.81 -1.03 23.77
C ILE A 104 -2.32 -0.96 24.04
N ASN A 105 -2.74 -0.70 25.29
CA ASN A 105 -4.14 -0.52 25.67
C ASN A 105 -4.81 0.67 24.98
N GLU A 106 -4.07 1.68 24.54
CA GLU A 106 -4.60 2.84 23.80
C GLU A 106 -4.89 2.51 22.32
N LEU A 107 -4.43 1.36 21.82
CA LEU A 107 -4.64 0.93 20.44
C LEU A 107 -6.04 0.35 20.21
N GLY A 108 -6.80 0.07 21.26
CA GLY A 108 -8.15 -0.48 21.14
C GLY A 108 -8.77 -0.87 22.48
N VAL A 109 -9.88 -1.60 22.39
CA VAL A 109 -10.61 -2.09 23.57
C VAL A 109 -10.03 -3.45 23.97
N TRP A 110 -9.61 -3.54 25.22
CA TRP A 110 -9.05 -4.76 25.84
C TRP A 110 -10.11 -5.41 26.73
N ASP A 111 -10.11 -6.74 26.79
CA ASP A 111 -10.87 -7.46 27.79
C ASP A 111 -10.22 -7.25 29.16
N SER A 112 -11.04 -6.86 30.15
CA SER A 112 -10.54 -6.65 31.50
C SER A 112 -10.10 -7.99 32.09
N TYR A 113 -8.80 -8.11 32.35
CA TYR A 113 -8.19 -9.33 32.89
C TYR A 113 -8.71 -9.72 34.25
N THR A 114 -9.06 -10.98 34.40
CA THR A 114 -9.11 -11.64 35.70
C THR A 114 -7.68 -11.75 36.25
N ASN A 115 -7.40 -11.02 37.31
CA ASN A 115 -6.14 -11.16 38.07
C ASN A 115 -5.95 -12.65 38.44
N ASN A 116 -4.87 -13.27 37.98
CA ASN A 116 -4.40 -14.49 38.60
C ASN A 116 -3.86 -14.16 40.00
N ASP A 117 -4.17 -14.99 40.98
CA ASP A 117 -3.95 -14.81 42.42
C ASP A 117 -2.50 -14.57 42.90
N ASN A 118 -1.55 -14.30 42.00
CA ASN A 118 -0.14 -14.13 42.32
C ASN A 118 0.45 -12.74 42.08
N GLY A 119 -0.34 -11.69 41.91
CA GLY A 119 0.14 -10.30 41.96
C GLY A 119 1.18 -9.88 40.90
N THR A 120 1.47 -10.73 39.93
CA THR A 120 2.32 -10.38 38.76
C THR A 120 1.43 -10.09 37.57
N SER A 121 1.29 -8.81 37.22
CA SER A 121 0.66 -8.35 35.99
C SER A 121 1.51 -8.77 34.79
N ASN A 122 1.30 -9.99 34.29
CA ASN A 122 1.84 -10.39 33.01
C ASN A 122 1.02 -9.72 31.90
N PHE A 123 1.55 -8.67 31.32
CA PHE A 123 1.00 -7.89 30.21
C PHE A 123 0.75 -8.71 28.92
N LEU A 124 1.18 -9.97 28.88
CA LEU A 124 1.04 -10.89 27.74
C LEU A 124 -0.31 -11.62 27.67
N GLY A 125 -1.24 -11.32 28.52
CA GLY A 125 -2.43 -12.12 28.69
C GLY A 125 -3.78 -11.46 28.35
N GLY A 126 -3.87 -10.13 28.14
CA GLY A 126 -5.11 -9.44 27.75
C GLY A 126 -5.47 -9.70 26.29
N SER A 127 -6.71 -10.10 26.03
CA SER A 127 -7.23 -10.19 24.66
C SER A 127 -7.71 -8.83 24.21
N LEU A 128 -7.07 -8.24 23.20
CA LEU A 128 -7.57 -7.03 22.55
C LEU A 128 -8.87 -7.36 21.83
N LEU A 129 -10.00 -6.85 22.30
CA LEU A 129 -11.31 -7.14 21.73
C LEU A 129 -11.55 -6.45 20.41
N SER A 130 -10.99 -5.25 20.23
CA SER A 130 -11.10 -4.51 18.96
C SER A 130 -10.01 -3.47 18.82
N SER A 131 -9.42 -3.38 17.64
CA SER A 131 -8.49 -2.32 17.26
C SER A 131 -8.57 -2.06 15.76
N PRO A 132 -8.56 -0.79 15.32
CA PRO A 132 -8.41 -0.45 13.91
C PRO A 132 -7.09 -0.97 13.33
N LEU A 133 -6.08 -1.19 14.16
CA LEU A 133 -4.77 -1.68 13.74
C LEU A 133 -4.82 -3.13 13.23
N LEU A 134 -5.81 -3.92 13.66
CA LEU A 134 -6.01 -5.28 13.14
C LEU A 134 -6.23 -5.28 11.62
N PRO A 135 -7.27 -4.64 11.08
CA PRO A 135 -7.51 -4.63 9.64
C PRO A 135 -6.50 -3.77 8.88
N ILE A 136 -5.98 -2.68 9.44
CA ILE A 136 -4.96 -1.84 8.80
C ILE A 136 -3.70 -2.65 8.51
N GLY A 137 -3.24 -3.44 9.49
CA GLY A 137 -2.08 -4.33 9.35
C GLY A 137 -2.39 -5.68 8.70
N TRP A 138 -3.62 -5.92 8.23
CA TRP A 138 -4.03 -7.25 7.75
C TRP A 138 -3.71 -8.38 8.74
N ASN A 139 -3.85 -8.10 10.03
CA ASN A 139 -3.60 -9.08 11.08
C ASN A 139 -4.82 -10.00 11.26
N HIS A 140 -4.57 -11.29 11.33
CA HIS A 140 -5.61 -12.29 11.55
C HIS A 140 -6.24 -12.13 12.93
N ASP A 141 -5.40 -11.96 13.93
CA ASP A 141 -5.79 -11.80 15.33
C ASP A 141 -4.86 -10.87 16.10
N THR A 142 -5.13 -10.72 17.39
CA THR A 142 -4.35 -9.86 18.28
C THR A 142 -2.94 -10.39 18.55
N ARG A 143 -2.71 -11.69 18.47
CA ARG A 143 -1.38 -12.30 18.66
C ARG A 143 -0.47 -11.92 17.50
N GLU A 144 -1.00 -12.01 16.26
CA GLU A 144 -0.26 -11.57 15.09
C GLU A 144 0.00 -10.07 15.13
N MET A 145 -0.99 -9.26 15.53
CA MET A 145 -0.81 -7.81 15.69
C MET A 145 0.28 -7.50 16.74
N THR A 146 0.26 -8.17 17.89
CA THR A 146 1.29 -7.99 18.92
C THR A 146 2.66 -8.38 18.40
N PHE A 147 2.78 -9.52 17.72
CA PHE A 147 4.03 -9.95 17.07
C PHE A 147 4.53 -8.87 16.09
N MET A 148 3.66 -8.31 15.26
CA MET A 148 4.02 -7.24 14.32
C MET A 148 4.54 -6.00 15.04
N LEU A 149 3.93 -5.61 16.16
CA LEU A 149 4.35 -4.44 16.95
C LEU A 149 5.67 -4.69 17.67
N THR A 150 5.78 -5.80 18.39
CA THR A 150 6.94 -6.06 19.28
C THR A 150 8.12 -6.64 18.54
N GLU A 151 7.94 -7.70 17.78
CA GLU A 151 9.05 -8.37 17.12
C GLU A 151 9.46 -7.64 15.84
N VAL A 152 8.50 -7.31 14.98
CA VAL A 152 8.84 -6.73 13.68
C VAL A 152 9.18 -5.24 13.80
N LEU A 153 8.25 -4.41 14.30
CA LEU A 153 8.46 -2.96 14.35
C LEU A 153 9.45 -2.50 15.42
N CYS A 154 9.47 -3.13 16.60
CA CYS A 154 10.41 -2.76 17.66
C CYS A 154 11.75 -3.47 17.51
N ASN A 155 11.78 -4.80 17.54
CA ASN A 155 13.03 -5.54 17.67
C ASN A 155 13.81 -5.63 16.35
N GLU A 156 13.16 -6.01 15.24
CA GLU A 156 13.86 -6.20 13.97
C GLU A 156 14.08 -4.88 13.22
N LEU A 157 13.05 -4.08 13.01
CA LEU A 157 13.15 -2.87 12.21
C LEU A 157 13.56 -1.64 13.02
N VAL A 158 13.37 -1.66 14.34
CA VAL A 158 13.65 -0.53 15.25
C VAL A 158 12.89 0.74 14.82
N LEU A 159 11.71 0.58 14.19
CA LEU A 159 10.85 1.67 13.78
C LEU A 159 9.94 2.17 14.90
N LEU A 160 9.75 1.35 15.93
CA LEU A 160 9.19 1.72 17.23
C LEU A 160 10.29 1.53 18.30
N VAL A 161 10.21 2.28 19.38
CA VAL A 161 11.00 2.08 20.58
C VAL A 161 10.06 1.85 21.75
N SER A 162 10.42 0.91 22.63
CA SER A 162 9.67 0.67 23.85
C SER A 162 10.42 1.29 25.03
N GLN A 163 9.69 2.06 25.83
CA GLN A 163 10.13 2.51 27.14
C GLN A 163 9.47 1.60 28.19
N ASN A 164 10.27 0.85 28.93
CA ASN A 164 9.81 -0.07 29.98
C ASN A 164 8.94 -1.26 29.51
N ASN A 165 9.01 -1.67 28.25
CA ASN A 165 8.16 -2.71 27.62
C ASN A 165 6.63 -2.45 27.73
N ILE A 166 6.21 -1.24 28.06
CA ILE A 166 4.82 -0.86 28.26
C ILE A 166 4.47 0.32 27.35
N GLU A 167 5.34 1.30 27.27
CA GLU A 167 5.16 2.50 26.44
C GLU A 167 5.96 2.38 25.15
N TYR A 168 5.32 2.71 24.05
CA TYR A 168 5.88 2.68 22.70
C TYR A 168 5.88 4.08 22.11
N GLN A 169 6.82 4.35 21.25
CA GLN A 169 6.93 5.59 20.49
C GLN A 169 7.46 5.30 19.10
N VAL A 170 6.99 6.03 18.09
CA VAL A 170 7.60 5.97 16.76
C VAL A 170 9.02 6.51 16.87
N SER A 171 10.01 5.68 16.50
CA SER A 171 11.41 6.05 16.60
C SER A 171 11.80 7.11 15.57
N PRO A 172 12.92 7.84 15.77
CA PRO A 172 13.45 8.72 14.72
C PRO A 172 13.70 7.97 13.40
N LYS A 173 14.15 6.71 13.47
CA LYS A 173 14.30 5.84 12.30
C LYS A 173 12.96 5.54 11.65
N GLY A 174 11.88 5.33 12.43
CA GLY A 174 10.53 5.13 11.94
C GLY A 174 9.98 6.38 11.24
N LEU A 175 10.23 7.57 11.79
CA LEU A 175 9.86 8.84 11.16
C LEU A 175 10.56 9.04 9.82
N ILE A 176 11.89 8.86 9.79
CA ILE A 176 12.69 8.95 8.56
C ILE A 176 12.22 7.92 7.52
N HIS A 177 11.88 6.69 7.97
CA HIS A 177 11.34 5.66 7.10
C HIS A 177 10.02 6.09 6.45
N LEU A 178 9.12 6.72 7.21
CA LEU A 178 7.86 7.26 6.69
C LEU A 178 8.05 8.46 5.76
N GLU A 179 9.03 9.31 6.05
CA GLU A 179 9.39 10.46 5.19
C GLU A 179 10.06 10.01 3.89
N GLY A 180 10.87 8.95 3.94
CA GLY A 180 11.58 8.40 2.78
C GLY A 180 10.67 7.74 1.75
N ARG A 181 9.51 7.23 2.17
CA ARG A 181 8.46 6.69 1.30
C ARG A 181 7.39 7.73 1.05
N LYS A 182 7.62 8.60 0.08
CA LYS A 182 6.59 9.50 -0.41
C LYS A 182 5.48 8.71 -1.12
N ASP A 183 4.28 8.91 -0.57
CA ASP A 183 2.95 8.69 -1.15
C ASP A 183 2.68 7.36 -1.86
N GLU A 184 2.24 6.39 -1.07
CA GLU A 184 1.42 5.30 -1.63
C GLU A 184 0.18 5.82 -2.37
N ASN A 185 -0.18 7.08 -2.16
CA ASN A 185 -1.27 7.80 -2.82
C ASN A 185 -0.84 8.55 -4.09
N SER A 186 0.45 8.56 -4.44
CA SER A 186 0.87 9.21 -5.69
C SER A 186 0.22 8.52 -6.88
N SER A 187 -0.40 9.31 -7.74
CA SER A 187 -0.94 8.88 -9.02
C SER A 187 0.09 8.90 -10.14
N ILE A 188 1.34 9.31 -9.87
CA ILE A 188 2.32 9.59 -10.91
C ILE A 188 3.16 8.35 -11.24
N GLY A 189 3.22 8.00 -12.52
CA GLY A 189 4.21 7.08 -13.09
C GLY A 189 5.28 7.86 -13.83
N PHE A 190 6.51 7.92 -13.27
CA PHE A 190 7.63 8.60 -13.91
C PHE A 190 8.23 7.75 -15.03
N CYS A 191 8.59 8.38 -16.14
CA CYS A 191 9.29 7.71 -17.25
C CYS A 191 10.72 8.25 -17.41
N ALA A 192 11.69 7.39 -17.16
CA ALA A 192 13.10 7.57 -17.46
C ALA A 192 13.39 6.98 -18.85
N MET A 193 13.65 7.81 -19.85
CA MET A 193 13.95 7.36 -21.22
C MET A 193 14.78 8.37 -21.98
N TRP A 194 15.40 7.92 -23.06
CA TRP A 194 16.09 8.81 -23.99
C TRP A 194 15.12 9.75 -24.71
N PHE A 195 15.53 11.02 -24.89
CA PHE A 195 14.79 12.04 -25.63
C PHE A 195 15.33 12.15 -27.06
N SER A 196 14.73 11.41 -27.98
CA SER A 196 15.03 11.51 -29.39
C SER A 196 13.78 11.27 -30.21
N ASP A 197 13.76 11.81 -31.45
CA ASP A 197 12.65 11.59 -32.36
C ASP A 197 12.49 10.11 -32.73
N GLU A 198 13.55 9.32 -32.63
CA GLU A 198 13.55 7.88 -32.91
C GLU A 198 12.69 7.09 -31.89
N VAL A 199 12.77 7.44 -30.61
CA VAL A 199 12.03 6.76 -29.54
C VAL A 199 10.76 7.49 -29.13
N LYS A 200 10.44 8.62 -29.76
CA LYS A 200 9.23 9.38 -29.49
C LYS A 200 7.94 8.56 -29.68
N PRO A 201 7.80 7.73 -30.75
CA PRO A 201 6.63 6.84 -30.87
C PRO A 201 6.48 5.86 -29.70
N HIS A 202 7.59 5.37 -29.14
CA HIS A 202 7.55 4.50 -27.97
C HIS A 202 6.97 5.20 -26.74
N TRP A 203 7.24 6.49 -26.55
CA TRP A 203 6.57 7.27 -25.53
C TRP A 203 5.07 7.44 -25.82
N THR A 204 4.72 7.97 -27.01
CA THR A 204 3.35 8.39 -27.34
C THR A 204 2.38 7.22 -27.52
N ASP A 205 2.89 6.07 -28.03
CA ASP A 205 2.03 4.96 -28.44
C ASP A 205 2.12 3.77 -27.45
N VAL A 206 3.13 3.74 -26.57
CA VAL A 206 3.35 2.64 -25.63
C VAL A 206 3.29 3.12 -24.18
N ILE A 207 4.28 3.94 -23.74
CA ILE A 207 4.49 4.19 -22.31
C ILE A 207 3.40 5.08 -21.74
N GLU A 208 3.14 6.23 -22.35
CA GLU A 208 2.12 7.17 -21.90
C GLU A 208 0.71 6.52 -21.84
N PRO A 209 0.22 5.87 -22.91
CA PRO A 209 -1.11 5.26 -22.86
C PRO A 209 -1.19 4.04 -21.95
N ALA A 210 -0.11 3.27 -21.75
CA ALA A 210 -0.08 2.16 -20.81
C ALA A 210 -0.25 2.65 -19.36
N ILE A 211 0.50 3.70 -18.97
CA ILE A 211 0.41 4.32 -17.65
C ILE A 211 -0.99 4.89 -17.41
N ARG A 212 -1.53 5.66 -18.36
CA ARG A 212 -2.90 6.21 -18.28
C ARG A 212 -3.96 5.13 -18.16
N SER A 213 -3.89 4.10 -19.00
CA SER A 213 -4.88 3.02 -18.99
C SER A 213 -4.78 2.10 -17.77
N ALA A 214 -3.70 2.18 -17.00
CA ALA A 214 -3.56 1.58 -15.69
C ALA A 214 -4.06 2.49 -14.55
N GLY A 215 -4.59 3.70 -14.86
CA GLY A 215 -5.14 4.65 -13.88
C GLY A 215 -4.10 5.54 -13.20
N TYR A 216 -2.95 5.75 -13.83
CA TYR A 216 -1.89 6.63 -13.33
C TYR A 216 -1.62 7.79 -14.28
N GLU A 217 -1.01 8.85 -13.76
CA GLU A 217 -0.59 10.02 -14.52
C GLU A 217 0.85 9.83 -15.02
N PRO A 218 1.08 9.79 -16.34
CA PRO A 218 2.44 9.67 -16.88
C PRO A 218 3.18 10.99 -16.75
N LEU A 219 4.37 10.95 -16.19
CA LEU A 219 5.26 12.09 -16.06
C LEU A 219 6.59 11.79 -16.76
N ARG A 220 6.97 12.64 -17.70
CA ARG A 220 8.28 12.65 -18.35
C ARG A 220 8.81 14.07 -18.34
N ILE A 221 10.05 14.28 -17.88
CA ILE A 221 10.69 15.60 -17.90
C ILE A 221 11.53 15.70 -19.17
N ASP A 222 11.16 16.64 -20.04
CA ASP A 222 11.88 16.92 -21.28
C ASP A 222 12.95 17.97 -21.02
N SER A 223 14.22 17.64 -21.24
CA SER A 223 15.38 18.45 -20.94
C SER A 223 15.50 19.75 -21.75
N LYS A 224 14.63 19.96 -22.74
CA LYS A 224 14.73 21.09 -23.69
C LYS A 224 14.14 22.41 -23.19
N GLN A 225 13.49 22.47 -22.03
CA GLN A 225 12.74 23.65 -21.60
C GLN A 225 13.21 24.35 -20.31
N HIS A 226 14.28 23.92 -19.66
CA HIS A 226 14.65 24.44 -18.35
C HIS A 226 16.03 25.11 -18.31
N ASN A 227 16.08 26.35 -17.76
CA ASN A 227 17.30 27.10 -17.47
C ASN A 227 17.89 26.80 -16.08
N GLY A 228 17.43 25.73 -15.38
CA GLY A 228 17.85 25.34 -14.04
C GLY A 228 18.63 24.01 -14.01
N LYS A 229 19.02 23.57 -12.82
CA LYS A 229 19.59 22.25 -12.61
C LYS A 229 18.50 21.19 -12.80
N ILE A 230 18.42 20.65 -14.01
CA ILE A 230 17.45 19.62 -14.42
C ILE A 230 17.50 18.40 -13.50
N ASP A 231 18.68 18.07 -12.99
CA ASP A 231 18.90 16.92 -12.11
C ASP A 231 18.07 17.00 -10.81
N ASP A 232 17.96 18.19 -10.21
CA ASP A 232 17.20 18.38 -8.97
C ASP A 232 15.68 18.17 -9.18
N GLU A 233 15.16 18.60 -10.34
CA GLU A 233 13.74 18.42 -10.71
C GLU A 233 13.41 16.95 -11.03
N ILE A 234 14.31 16.28 -11.76
CA ILE A 234 14.20 14.84 -12.03
C ILE A 234 14.19 14.05 -10.72
N MET A 235 15.14 14.34 -9.82
CA MET A 235 15.21 13.66 -8.51
C MET A 235 13.97 13.92 -7.66
N ALA A 236 13.44 15.14 -7.65
CA ALA A 236 12.21 15.49 -6.95
C ALA A 236 10.99 14.78 -7.56
N SER A 237 10.92 14.67 -8.88
CA SER A 237 9.85 14.00 -9.60
C SER A 237 9.87 12.50 -9.38
N ILE A 238 11.05 11.87 -9.40
CA ILE A 238 11.20 10.44 -9.06
C ILE A 238 10.73 10.18 -7.62
N ARG A 239 11.15 11.02 -6.64
CA ARG A 239 10.71 10.89 -5.25
C ARG A 239 9.20 11.03 -5.08
N GLY A 240 8.57 11.89 -5.88
CA GLY A 240 7.11 12.12 -5.85
C GLY A 240 6.30 11.10 -6.62
N SER A 241 6.93 10.14 -7.30
CA SER A 241 6.26 9.17 -8.16
C SER A 241 5.89 7.88 -7.41
N ARG A 242 4.85 7.22 -7.89
CA ARG A 242 4.41 5.91 -7.39
C ARG A 242 5.32 4.78 -7.86
N PHE A 243 5.81 4.91 -9.09
CA PHE A 243 6.72 3.96 -9.75
C PHE A 243 7.49 4.65 -10.87
N VAL A 244 8.50 3.96 -11.39
CA VAL A 244 9.29 4.40 -12.54
C VAL A 244 9.21 3.36 -13.65
N VAL A 245 9.00 3.81 -14.88
CA VAL A 245 9.25 3.04 -16.10
C VAL A 245 10.59 3.50 -16.65
N ALA A 246 11.55 2.61 -16.75
CA ALA A 246 12.90 2.91 -17.26
C ALA A 246 13.12 2.21 -18.60
N ASP A 247 13.24 2.98 -19.68
CA ASP A 247 13.56 2.47 -21.03
C ASP A 247 15.04 2.62 -21.34
N PHE A 248 15.75 1.49 -21.31
CA PHE A 248 17.19 1.40 -21.51
C PHE A 248 17.61 1.39 -22.98
N THR A 249 16.71 1.67 -23.90
CA THR A 249 17.02 1.76 -25.34
C THR A 249 18.24 2.66 -25.57
N ASP A 250 19.16 2.20 -26.39
CA ASP A 250 20.42 2.86 -26.73
C ASP A 250 21.39 3.06 -25.55
N GLY A 251 21.19 2.36 -24.42
CA GLY A 251 22.15 2.29 -23.30
C GLY A 251 22.47 3.62 -22.60
N ARG A 252 21.52 4.57 -22.56
CA ARG A 252 21.74 5.92 -22.01
C ARG A 252 22.04 5.91 -20.53
N GLY A 253 23.22 6.40 -20.13
CA GLY A 253 23.68 6.40 -18.73
C GLY A 253 22.76 7.16 -17.77
N GLY A 254 22.09 8.24 -18.21
CA GLY A 254 21.10 8.99 -17.42
C GLY A 254 19.95 8.10 -16.95
N VAL A 255 19.44 7.22 -17.83
CA VAL A 255 18.34 6.29 -17.49
C VAL A 255 18.79 5.29 -16.43
N TYR A 256 20.04 4.79 -16.50
CA TYR A 256 20.58 3.91 -15.45
C TYR A 256 20.71 4.61 -14.10
N TYR A 257 21.13 5.89 -14.12
CA TYR A 257 21.22 6.70 -12.91
C TYR A 257 19.84 6.93 -12.27
N GLU A 258 18.85 7.33 -13.07
CA GLU A 258 17.46 7.56 -12.63
C GLU A 258 16.81 6.27 -12.10
N ALA A 259 16.97 5.15 -12.82
CA ALA A 259 16.48 3.85 -12.39
C ALA A 259 17.15 3.37 -11.10
N GLY A 260 18.48 3.57 -10.97
CA GLY A 260 19.23 3.24 -9.76
C GLY A 260 18.82 4.10 -8.58
N PHE A 261 18.57 5.38 -8.81
CA PHE A 261 18.05 6.28 -7.76
C PHE A 261 16.65 5.85 -7.30
N ALA A 262 15.75 5.52 -8.23
CA ALA A 262 14.42 5.00 -7.91
C ALA A 262 14.49 3.70 -7.11
N HIS A 263 15.39 2.77 -7.47
CA HIS A 263 15.66 1.54 -6.72
C HIS A 263 16.17 1.83 -5.30
N GLY A 264 17.08 2.79 -5.15
CA GLY A 264 17.59 3.22 -3.84
C GLY A 264 16.52 3.82 -2.93
N LEU A 265 15.44 4.36 -3.53
CA LEU A 265 14.23 4.82 -2.84
C LEU A 265 13.19 3.70 -2.63
N GLU A 266 13.52 2.45 -2.99
CA GLU A 266 12.60 1.30 -2.96
C GLU A 266 11.33 1.50 -3.80
N LEU A 267 11.37 2.37 -4.82
CA LEU A 267 10.28 2.52 -5.76
C LEU A 267 10.24 1.31 -6.71
N PRO A 268 9.06 0.82 -7.10
CA PRO A 268 8.93 -0.15 -8.17
C PRO A 268 9.49 0.41 -9.47
N VAL A 269 10.44 -0.29 -10.09
CA VAL A 269 11.00 0.07 -11.40
C VAL A 269 10.63 -1.00 -12.41
N ILE A 270 9.97 -0.61 -13.49
CA ILE A 270 9.61 -1.48 -14.61
C ILE A 270 10.60 -1.23 -15.73
N PHE A 271 11.35 -2.25 -16.10
CA PHE A 271 12.40 -2.16 -17.13
C PHE A 271 11.84 -2.43 -18.52
N MET A 272 12.21 -1.57 -19.45
CA MET A 272 11.93 -1.71 -20.88
C MET A 272 13.22 -1.52 -21.69
N CYS A 273 13.28 -2.13 -22.87
CA CYS A 273 14.38 -1.95 -23.79
C CYS A 273 13.92 -2.35 -25.21
N ARG A 274 14.44 -1.70 -26.24
CA ARG A 274 14.22 -2.12 -27.61
C ARG A 274 14.87 -3.49 -27.85
N GLU A 275 14.20 -4.36 -28.57
CA GLU A 275 14.77 -5.66 -28.94
C GLU A 275 15.98 -5.48 -29.88
N GLY A 276 17.07 -6.16 -29.54
CA GLY A 276 18.35 -6.02 -30.26
C GLY A 276 19.32 -5.02 -29.62
N ASP A 277 18.88 -4.17 -28.70
CA ASP A 277 19.78 -3.31 -27.95
C ASP A 277 20.38 -4.07 -26.75
N ASP A 278 21.65 -3.79 -26.45
CA ASP A 278 22.36 -4.45 -25.35
C ASP A 278 22.04 -3.81 -23.99
N LEU A 279 21.45 -4.61 -23.09
CA LEU A 279 21.34 -4.24 -21.69
C LEU A 279 22.69 -4.39 -20.97
N HIS A 280 23.02 -3.44 -20.11
CA HIS A 280 24.18 -3.56 -19.24
C HIS A 280 24.08 -4.83 -18.37
N PHE A 281 25.20 -5.51 -18.13
CA PHE A 281 25.22 -6.82 -17.44
C PHE A 281 24.57 -6.77 -16.04
N ASP A 282 24.68 -5.65 -15.32
CA ASP A 282 24.14 -5.49 -13.98
C ASP A 282 22.62 -5.53 -13.91
N ILE A 283 21.92 -5.22 -15.02
CA ILE A 283 20.45 -5.22 -15.04
C ILE A 283 19.86 -6.39 -15.84
N ARG A 284 20.65 -7.22 -16.47
CA ARG A 284 20.18 -8.39 -17.24
C ARG A 284 19.43 -9.43 -16.40
N GLN A 285 19.66 -9.43 -15.09
CA GLN A 285 18.94 -10.31 -14.14
C GLN A 285 17.49 -9.86 -13.87
N TYR A 286 17.14 -8.61 -14.19
CA TYR A 286 15.79 -8.10 -13.99
C TYR A 286 14.88 -8.44 -15.16
N ASN A 287 13.60 -8.62 -14.86
CA ASN A 287 12.62 -8.92 -15.91
C ASN A 287 12.34 -7.66 -16.75
N CYS A 288 12.89 -7.59 -17.93
CA CYS A 288 12.75 -6.50 -18.87
C CYS A 288 11.64 -6.79 -19.90
N ILE A 289 10.85 -5.79 -20.26
CA ILE A 289 9.90 -5.81 -21.36
C ILE A 289 10.64 -5.37 -22.62
N PHE A 290 11.04 -6.33 -23.46
CA PHE A 290 11.60 -6.00 -24.77
C PHE A 290 10.49 -5.61 -25.73
N TRP A 291 10.67 -4.48 -26.44
CA TRP A 291 9.69 -3.94 -27.37
C TRP A 291 10.26 -3.87 -28.81
N LYS A 292 9.38 -3.91 -29.79
CA LYS A 292 9.70 -3.82 -31.22
C LYS A 292 8.96 -2.65 -31.84
N ALA A 293 9.56 -1.97 -32.77
CA ALA A 293 8.94 -0.85 -33.47
C ALA A 293 7.72 -1.25 -34.33
N ASP A 294 7.66 -2.49 -34.75
CA ASP A 294 6.55 -3.06 -35.53
C ASP A 294 5.46 -3.74 -34.67
N ALA A 295 5.59 -3.73 -33.33
CA ALA A 295 4.67 -4.36 -32.38
C ALA A 295 4.43 -3.49 -31.13
N LEU A 296 4.19 -2.20 -31.31
CA LEU A 296 4.01 -1.23 -30.20
C LEU A 296 2.78 -1.54 -29.35
N GLU A 297 1.67 -2.02 -29.94
CA GLU A 297 0.46 -2.41 -29.21
C GLU A 297 0.71 -3.55 -28.22
N ASP A 298 1.52 -4.56 -28.60
CA ASP A 298 1.94 -5.64 -27.68
C ASP A 298 2.75 -5.09 -26.52
N ALA A 299 3.70 -4.21 -26.79
CA ALA A 299 4.53 -3.58 -25.76
C ALA A 299 3.68 -2.76 -24.78
N GLN A 300 2.70 -1.99 -25.28
CA GLN A 300 1.74 -1.23 -24.48
C GLN A 300 0.93 -2.15 -23.56
N ALA A 301 0.36 -3.23 -24.11
CA ALA A 301 -0.43 -4.19 -23.34
C ALA A 301 0.40 -4.86 -22.24
N ARG A 302 1.63 -5.27 -22.55
CA ARG A 302 2.57 -5.88 -21.59
C ARG A 302 2.96 -4.93 -20.49
N LEU A 303 3.24 -3.66 -20.80
CA LEU A 303 3.55 -2.64 -19.81
C LEU A 303 2.34 -2.38 -18.88
N LYS A 304 1.15 -2.15 -19.45
CA LYS A 304 -0.08 -2.00 -18.68
C LYS A 304 -0.29 -3.17 -17.71
N ASN A 305 -0.22 -4.39 -18.21
CA ASN A 305 -0.41 -5.60 -17.40
C ASN A 305 0.65 -5.71 -16.30
N ARG A 306 1.90 -5.32 -16.56
CA ARG A 306 2.97 -5.28 -15.57
C ARG A 306 2.68 -4.24 -14.47
N ILE A 307 2.22 -3.04 -14.84
CA ILE A 307 1.82 -1.99 -13.87
C ILE A 307 0.70 -2.53 -12.98
N LEU A 308 -0.37 -3.09 -13.57
CA LEU A 308 -1.50 -3.64 -12.83
C LEU A 308 -1.10 -4.81 -11.91
N ALA A 309 -0.21 -5.68 -12.37
CA ALA A 309 0.27 -6.81 -11.56
C ALA A 309 1.16 -6.37 -10.38
N THR A 310 1.92 -5.27 -10.54
CA THR A 310 2.87 -4.79 -9.54
C THR A 310 2.22 -3.85 -8.52
N LEU A 311 1.32 -2.97 -8.98
CA LEU A 311 0.79 -1.84 -8.22
C LEU A 311 -0.73 -1.87 -8.02
N GLY A 312 -1.44 -2.63 -8.85
CA GLY A 312 -2.90 -2.58 -8.96
C GLY A 312 -3.39 -1.45 -9.85
N GLN A 313 -4.71 -1.25 -9.89
CA GLN A 313 -5.35 -0.13 -10.59
C GLN A 313 -5.02 1.18 -9.88
N GLY A 314 -4.61 2.17 -10.64
CA GLY A 314 -4.33 3.51 -10.12
C GLY A 314 -5.61 4.28 -9.74
N PRO A 315 -5.45 5.42 -9.03
CA PRO A 315 -6.58 6.17 -8.47
C PRO A 315 -7.37 6.98 -9.51
N LEU A 316 -6.81 7.19 -10.70
CA LEU A 316 -7.47 7.97 -11.74
C LEU A 316 -8.53 7.11 -12.45
N LYS A 317 -9.72 7.67 -12.63
CA LYS A 317 -10.78 7.02 -13.43
C LYS A 317 -10.39 7.13 -14.91
N VAL A 318 -10.23 6.00 -15.57
CA VAL A 318 -9.99 5.88 -17.02
C VAL A 318 -11.30 5.77 -17.74
#